data_d6b5b8268476d128652c2eb602baecd9
#
_entry.id   d6b5b8268476d128652c2eb602baecd9
#
_cell.length_a   1.000
_cell.length_b   1.000
_cell.length_c   1.000
_cell.angle_alpha   90.00
_cell.angle_beta   90.00
_cell.angle_gamma   90.00
#
_symmetry.space_group_name_H-M   'P 1'
#
loop_
_entity.id
_entity.type
_entity.pdbx_description
1 polymer ?
#
loop_
_entity_poly.entity_id
_entity_poly.type
_entity_poly.pdbx_seq_one_letter_code
_entity_poly.pdbx_strand_id
1 'polypeptide(L)'
;MSTAVVVGSGPNGLAAAALLARQGVQVTVLEAAEVVGGGTRSSDPLMPGLLQDECSAVHMMAVGSPALAELDLARYGLRWCVPEIDLVHPLDGGDAAVLHRSVEATAEGLGADGKRWKLLFERPSATFDDWGGDIMGPLLRVPKHPVGLTRFGLPTVVPATLLARVFSTEGARALWAGTAAHAMQPLHRPLTSAIGLGLFTAGHRHGWVVAEGGSRSISDAMVKVLIDHGGKVETGVRVTSAEQLPAADVTLFDLAPSAVVEILGDRLPRRVAKGLSRFRHGPSVFKVDFAVQGGVPWTHPAASRAGTLHLSGGFAEVVANERDTSAGRMPERPFVLVGQQYLADPSRSVGDVHPVYSYAHVPHGYTGDATEAIIAQFERFAPGFRERIVDKTVRSTEQMAAYNPNYVGGDIVTGAKDIRQLVFGPRTTLSPYRLGVPGMYLCSAATPPGPGAHGMCGANASSGALRYLSRAT
;
A
#
# COMPACT_ATOMS: atom_id res chain seq x y z
N MET A 1 -1.96 35.87 4.15
CA MET A 1 -2.14 34.56 3.46
C MET A 1 -1.49 33.50 4.33
N SER A 2 -2.22 32.44 4.69
CA SER A 2 -1.65 31.39 5.54
C SER A 2 -0.61 30.57 4.78
N THR A 3 0.41 30.08 5.51
CA THR A 3 1.56 29.35 4.97
C THR A 3 1.62 27.92 5.54
N ALA A 4 2.08 26.97 4.72
CA ALA A 4 2.28 25.61 5.15
C ALA A 4 3.61 25.03 4.61
N VAL A 5 4.25 24.21 5.43
CA VAL A 5 5.38 23.36 5.03
C VAL A 5 4.95 21.90 5.14
N VAL A 6 5.24 21.10 4.11
CA VAL A 6 5.06 19.65 4.13
C VAL A 6 6.42 19.01 3.96
N VAL A 7 6.82 18.17 4.91
CA VAL A 7 8.09 17.45 4.89
C VAL A 7 7.85 16.01 4.43
N GLY A 8 8.37 15.68 3.25
CA GLY A 8 8.13 14.44 2.54
C GLY A 8 7.08 14.57 1.44
N SER A 9 7.43 14.09 0.25
CA SER A 9 6.58 14.09 -0.95
C SER A 9 6.01 12.72 -1.29
N GLY A 10 5.79 11.86 -0.30
CA GLY A 10 5.01 10.64 -0.48
C GLY A 10 3.55 10.96 -0.85
N PRO A 11 2.75 9.96 -1.26
CA PRO A 11 1.37 10.21 -1.70
C PRO A 11 0.49 10.90 -0.64
N ASN A 12 0.79 10.72 0.64
CA ASN A 12 0.06 11.40 1.71
C ASN A 12 0.52 12.85 1.90
N GLY A 13 1.82 13.11 1.83
CA GLY A 13 2.38 14.48 1.88
C GLY A 13 1.89 15.32 0.71
N LEU A 14 1.95 14.77 -0.52
CA LEU A 14 1.47 15.45 -1.73
C LEU A 14 -0.04 15.69 -1.69
N ALA A 15 -0.84 14.72 -1.22
CA ALA A 15 -2.28 14.91 -1.06
C ALA A 15 -2.60 16.03 -0.04
N ALA A 16 -1.88 16.06 1.10
CA ALA A 16 -2.02 17.13 2.09
C ALA A 16 -1.66 18.50 1.49
N ALA A 17 -0.54 18.58 0.77
CA ALA A 17 -0.06 19.81 0.14
C ALA A 17 -1.05 20.34 -0.90
N ALA A 18 -1.50 19.46 -1.82
CA ALA A 18 -2.46 19.84 -2.86
C ALA A 18 -3.80 20.28 -2.28
N LEU A 19 -4.33 19.59 -1.26
CA LEU A 19 -5.58 19.97 -0.59
C LEU A 19 -5.46 21.31 0.15
N LEU A 20 -4.34 21.59 0.81
CA LEU A 20 -4.09 22.88 1.46
C LEU A 20 -3.98 24.00 0.42
N ALA A 21 -3.25 23.79 -0.68
CA ALA A 21 -3.08 24.79 -1.74
C ALA A 21 -4.42 25.14 -2.40
N ARG A 22 -5.28 24.16 -2.66
CA ARG A 22 -6.65 24.39 -3.17
C ARG A 22 -7.51 25.28 -2.25
N GLN A 23 -7.21 25.32 -0.96
CA GLN A 23 -7.88 26.19 0.01
C GLN A 23 -7.18 27.56 0.17
N GLY A 24 -6.26 27.92 -0.75
CA GLY A 24 -5.56 29.19 -0.76
C GLY A 24 -4.42 29.31 0.25
N VAL A 25 -3.94 28.20 0.80
CA VAL A 25 -2.74 28.18 1.65
C VAL A 25 -1.51 28.16 0.75
N GLN A 26 -0.51 28.99 1.04
CA GLN A 26 0.78 28.95 0.34
C GLN A 26 1.60 27.77 0.86
N VAL A 27 1.83 26.75 0.03
CA VAL A 27 2.44 25.49 0.45
C VAL A 27 3.82 25.31 -0.17
N THR A 28 4.80 24.91 0.66
CA THR A 28 6.11 24.40 0.24
C THR A 28 6.24 22.95 0.67
N VAL A 29 6.54 22.05 -0.28
CA VAL A 29 6.89 20.66 0.00
C VAL A 29 8.41 20.52 -0.03
N LEU A 30 9.00 19.92 1.03
CA LEU A 30 10.43 19.60 1.13
C LEU A 30 10.61 18.09 0.97
N GLU A 31 11.36 17.68 -0.04
CA GLU A 31 11.64 16.27 -0.36
C GLU A 31 13.13 15.99 -0.27
N ALA A 32 13.50 14.94 0.47
CA ALA A 32 14.90 14.57 0.66
C ALA A 32 15.56 13.96 -0.58
N ALA A 33 14.77 13.29 -1.43
CA ALA A 33 15.24 12.69 -2.67
C ALA A 33 15.19 13.69 -3.83
N GLU A 34 15.89 13.39 -4.92
CA GLU A 34 15.85 14.18 -6.17
C GLU A 34 14.51 14.07 -6.90
N VAL A 35 13.74 13.00 -6.63
CA VAL A 35 12.47 12.70 -7.28
C VAL A 35 11.36 12.55 -6.22
N VAL A 36 10.22 13.19 -6.46
CA VAL A 36 9.01 13.11 -5.62
C VAL A 36 8.38 11.72 -5.64
N GLY A 37 7.42 11.47 -4.75
CA GLY A 37 6.51 10.33 -4.83
C GLY A 37 6.71 9.27 -3.75
N GLY A 38 7.82 9.28 -3.00
CA GLY A 38 8.03 8.28 -1.96
C GLY A 38 7.86 6.86 -2.50
N GLY A 39 6.88 6.10 -1.97
CA GLY A 39 6.60 4.72 -2.41
C GLY A 39 5.92 4.59 -3.78
N THR A 40 5.47 5.66 -4.40
CA THR A 40 4.85 5.65 -5.74
C THR A 40 5.83 6.01 -6.86
N ARG A 41 7.12 6.05 -6.61
CA ARG A 41 8.12 6.25 -7.68
C ARG A 41 8.12 5.07 -8.64
N SER A 42 8.40 5.35 -9.90
CA SER A 42 8.60 4.35 -10.96
C SER A 42 9.84 4.73 -11.76
N SER A 43 10.60 3.75 -12.22
CA SER A 43 11.85 3.93 -12.97
C SER A 43 12.08 2.78 -13.94
N ASP A 44 13.11 2.89 -14.76
CA ASP A 44 13.53 1.90 -15.74
C ASP A 44 14.98 1.41 -15.51
N PRO A 45 15.30 0.83 -14.33
CA PRO A 45 16.67 0.53 -13.92
C PRO A 45 17.33 -0.62 -14.69
N LEU A 46 16.53 -1.48 -15.33
CA LEU A 46 17.03 -2.65 -16.06
C LEU A 46 17.32 -2.34 -17.53
N MET A 47 16.44 -1.56 -18.15
CA MET A 47 16.54 -1.23 -19.57
C MET A 47 15.77 0.05 -19.82
N PRO A 48 16.31 1.02 -20.61
CA PRO A 48 15.58 2.24 -20.94
C PRO A 48 14.19 1.95 -21.53
N GLY A 49 13.16 2.50 -20.91
CA GLY A 49 11.76 2.31 -21.29
C GLY A 49 11.09 1.07 -20.69
N LEU A 50 11.80 0.15 -20.05
CA LEU A 50 11.22 -0.99 -19.31
C LEU A 50 10.78 -0.52 -17.91
N LEU A 51 9.56 0.01 -17.82
CA LEU A 51 9.09 0.75 -16.67
C LEU A 51 8.65 -0.16 -15.53
N GLN A 52 9.25 0.03 -14.35
CA GLN A 52 8.92 -0.69 -13.11
C GLN A 52 8.46 0.26 -12.01
N ASP A 53 7.57 -0.23 -11.15
CA ASP A 53 7.18 0.45 -9.92
C ASP A 53 8.15 0.11 -8.79
N GLU A 54 8.63 1.12 -8.10
CA GLU A 54 9.64 0.97 -7.05
C GLU A 54 9.11 0.25 -5.80
N CYS A 55 7.84 0.52 -5.42
CA CYS A 55 7.22 -0.08 -4.25
C CYS A 55 5.71 -0.28 -4.43
N SER A 56 4.91 0.77 -4.48
CA SER A 56 3.47 0.68 -4.64
C SER A 56 3.11 0.44 -6.11
N ALA A 57 2.33 -0.59 -6.41
CA ALA A 57 2.13 -1.04 -7.78
C ALA A 57 0.65 -1.23 -8.17
N VAL A 58 -0.23 -1.56 -7.22
CA VAL A 58 -1.66 -1.83 -7.46
C VAL A 58 -2.51 -0.97 -6.53
N HIS A 59 -3.58 -0.34 -7.04
CA HIS A 59 -4.14 0.87 -6.44
C HIS A 59 -5.67 0.86 -6.25
N MET A 60 -6.32 -0.29 -5.94
CA MET A 60 -7.77 -0.35 -5.76
C MET A 60 -8.32 0.62 -4.69
N MET A 61 -7.54 0.86 -3.62
CA MET A 61 -7.93 1.81 -2.58
C MET A 61 -7.72 3.27 -3.00
N ALA A 62 -6.83 3.54 -3.95
CA ALA A 62 -6.61 4.89 -4.47
C ALA A 62 -7.77 5.34 -5.37
N VAL A 63 -8.29 4.44 -6.22
CA VAL A 63 -9.47 4.75 -7.07
C VAL A 63 -10.68 5.16 -6.25
N GLY A 64 -10.94 4.45 -5.15
CA GLY A 64 -12.05 4.76 -4.22
C GLY A 64 -11.73 5.85 -3.19
N SER A 65 -10.60 6.53 -3.30
CA SER A 65 -10.18 7.52 -2.29
C SER A 65 -10.95 8.83 -2.41
N PRO A 66 -11.65 9.26 -1.34
CA PRO A 66 -12.27 10.59 -1.30
C PRO A 66 -11.26 11.74 -1.51
N ALA A 67 -10.02 11.59 -1.03
CA ALA A 67 -8.98 12.61 -1.19
C ALA A 67 -8.55 12.77 -2.66
N LEU A 68 -8.33 11.66 -3.37
CA LEU A 68 -7.96 11.71 -4.78
C LEU A 68 -9.12 12.14 -5.68
N ALA A 69 -10.35 11.77 -5.33
CA ALA A 69 -11.57 12.25 -6.01
C ALA A 69 -11.73 13.78 -5.83
N GLU A 70 -11.50 14.31 -4.64
CA GLU A 70 -11.52 15.76 -4.39
C GLU A 70 -10.47 16.51 -5.20
N LEU A 71 -9.29 15.92 -5.41
CA LEU A 71 -8.20 16.51 -6.20
C LEU A 71 -8.44 16.46 -7.71
N ASP A 72 -9.41 15.68 -8.20
CA ASP A 72 -9.72 15.50 -9.63
C ASP A 72 -8.47 15.18 -10.48
N LEU A 73 -7.69 14.16 -10.05
CA LEU A 73 -6.40 13.85 -10.67
C LEU A 73 -6.50 13.43 -12.13
N ALA A 74 -7.68 13.00 -12.59
CA ALA A 74 -7.93 12.68 -13.99
C ALA A 74 -7.72 13.89 -14.91
N ARG A 75 -8.09 15.10 -14.45
CA ARG A 75 -7.84 16.37 -15.14
C ARG A 75 -6.34 16.67 -15.29
N TYR A 76 -5.54 16.15 -14.37
CA TYR A 76 -4.09 16.34 -14.35
C TYR A 76 -3.31 15.16 -14.98
N GLY A 77 -4.05 14.28 -15.68
CA GLY A 77 -3.47 13.23 -16.53
C GLY A 77 -3.37 11.85 -15.88
N LEU A 78 -3.86 11.66 -14.64
CA LEU A 78 -3.92 10.31 -14.06
C LEU A 78 -4.98 9.48 -14.77
N ARG A 79 -4.57 8.29 -15.24
CA ARG A 79 -5.44 7.26 -15.83
C ARG A 79 -5.19 5.93 -15.14
N TRP A 80 -6.25 5.12 -15.07
CA TRP A 80 -6.19 3.80 -14.47
C TRP A 80 -6.35 2.73 -15.55
N CYS A 81 -5.46 1.74 -15.53
CA CYS A 81 -5.53 0.57 -16.38
C CYS A 81 -5.98 -0.64 -15.55
N VAL A 82 -6.83 -1.48 -16.12
CA VAL A 82 -7.42 -2.65 -15.48
C VAL A 82 -6.92 -3.90 -16.20
N PRO A 83 -6.33 -4.88 -15.48
CA PRO A 83 -5.97 -6.16 -16.09
C PRO A 83 -7.22 -6.98 -16.43
N GLU A 84 -7.08 -7.95 -17.32
CA GLU A 84 -8.17 -8.86 -17.68
C GLU A 84 -8.59 -9.73 -16.47
N ILE A 85 -7.62 -10.20 -15.72
CA ILE A 85 -7.81 -10.95 -14.47
C ILE A 85 -7.09 -10.17 -13.35
N ASP A 86 -7.79 -9.91 -12.27
CA ASP A 86 -7.27 -9.12 -11.17
C ASP A 86 -6.13 -9.83 -10.42
N LEU A 87 -6.39 -11.07 -9.97
CA LEU A 87 -5.46 -11.83 -9.15
C LEU A 87 -5.60 -13.34 -9.40
N VAL A 88 -4.48 -14.04 -9.44
CA VAL A 88 -4.43 -15.51 -9.42
C VAL A 88 -3.59 -16.00 -8.24
N HIS A 89 -4.11 -16.99 -7.54
CA HIS A 89 -3.37 -17.75 -6.54
C HIS A 89 -3.16 -19.19 -7.05
N PRO A 90 -1.99 -19.49 -7.64
CA PRO A 90 -1.70 -20.81 -8.16
C PRO A 90 -1.49 -21.82 -7.01
N LEU A 91 -1.89 -23.06 -7.26
CA LEU A 91 -1.75 -24.19 -6.34
C LEU A 91 -0.80 -25.24 -6.92
N ASP A 92 -0.21 -26.05 -6.04
CA ASP A 92 0.53 -27.22 -6.48
C ASP A 92 -0.39 -28.16 -7.30
N GLY A 93 0.16 -28.79 -8.31
CA GLY A 93 -0.61 -29.68 -9.19
C GLY A 93 -1.25 -28.99 -10.40
N GLY A 94 -1.02 -27.68 -10.59
CA GLY A 94 -1.43 -26.95 -11.79
C GLY A 94 -2.82 -26.31 -11.72
N ASP A 95 -3.52 -26.42 -10.59
CA ASP A 95 -4.78 -25.70 -10.33
C ASP A 95 -4.51 -24.27 -9.84
N ALA A 96 -5.55 -23.43 -9.82
CA ALA A 96 -5.45 -22.07 -9.30
C ALA A 96 -6.81 -21.51 -8.86
N ALA A 97 -6.81 -20.62 -7.88
CA ALA A 97 -7.97 -19.82 -7.57
C ALA A 97 -7.84 -18.44 -8.25
N VAL A 98 -8.89 -18.03 -8.95
CA VAL A 98 -8.90 -16.83 -9.81
C VAL A 98 -9.85 -15.79 -9.23
N LEU A 99 -9.36 -14.57 -9.06
CA LEU A 99 -10.15 -13.40 -8.72
C LEU A 99 -10.42 -12.57 -9.97
N HIS A 100 -11.67 -12.36 -10.26
CA HIS A 100 -12.14 -11.41 -11.26
C HIS A 100 -12.71 -10.17 -10.57
N ARG A 101 -12.73 -9.03 -11.25
CA ARG A 101 -13.46 -7.85 -10.79
C ARG A 101 -14.94 -8.16 -10.54
N SER A 102 -15.57 -8.98 -11.37
CA SER A 102 -16.92 -9.49 -11.15
C SER A 102 -16.97 -10.47 -9.98
N VAL A 103 -17.82 -10.20 -8.99
CA VAL A 103 -18.12 -11.14 -7.89
C VAL A 103 -18.72 -12.44 -8.46
N GLU A 104 -19.57 -12.33 -9.48
CA GLU A 104 -20.20 -13.45 -10.18
C GLU A 104 -19.14 -14.39 -10.77
N ALA A 105 -18.25 -13.85 -11.62
CA ALA A 105 -17.24 -14.64 -12.31
C ALA A 105 -16.28 -15.32 -11.32
N THR A 106 -15.90 -14.61 -10.23
CA THR A 106 -15.09 -15.21 -9.15
C THR A 106 -15.83 -16.35 -8.47
N ALA A 107 -17.12 -16.13 -8.14
CA ALA A 107 -17.95 -17.14 -7.48
C ALA A 107 -18.16 -18.40 -8.35
N GLU A 108 -18.34 -18.24 -9.67
CA GLU A 108 -18.42 -19.36 -10.62
C GLU A 108 -17.11 -20.15 -10.62
N GLY A 109 -15.96 -19.50 -10.70
CA GLY A 109 -14.64 -20.14 -10.66
C GLY A 109 -14.34 -20.84 -9.34
N LEU A 110 -14.90 -20.38 -8.22
CA LEU A 110 -14.73 -21.02 -6.90
C LEU A 110 -15.70 -22.19 -6.65
N GLY A 111 -16.61 -22.49 -7.56
CA GLY A 111 -17.48 -23.67 -7.53
C GLY A 111 -18.28 -23.81 -6.24
N ALA A 112 -17.96 -24.82 -5.42
CA ALA A 112 -18.67 -25.09 -4.15
C ALA A 112 -18.68 -23.92 -3.17
N ASP A 113 -17.70 -23.04 -3.22
CA ASP A 113 -17.59 -21.87 -2.35
C ASP A 113 -18.19 -20.59 -2.96
N GLY A 114 -18.68 -20.62 -4.19
CA GLY A 114 -19.20 -19.45 -4.89
C GLY A 114 -20.33 -18.72 -4.14
N LYS A 115 -21.27 -19.49 -3.55
CA LYS A 115 -22.36 -18.90 -2.73
C LYS A 115 -21.82 -18.17 -1.50
N ARG A 116 -20.79 -18.72 -0.85
CA ARG A 116 -20.14 -18.13 0.33
C ARG A 116 -19.36 -16.88 -0.04
N TRP A 117 -18.70 -16.89 -1.22
CA TRP A 117 -18.03 -15.72 -1.77
C TRP A 117 -18.99 -14.57 -2.02
N LYS A 118 -20.12 -14.83 -2.69
CA LYS A 118 -21.19 -13.82 -2.90
C LYS A 118 -21.70 -13.25 -1.59
N LEU A 119 -21.97 -14.11 -0.60
CA LEU A 119 -22.45 -13.65 0.72
C LEU A 119 -21.51 -12.66 1.38
N LEU A 120 -20.19 -12.85 1.22
CA LEU A 120 -19.17 -11.98 1.81
C LEU A 120 -18.95 -10.68 1.01
N PHE A 121 -19.01 -10.73 -0.33
CA PHE A 121 -18.48 -9.64 -1.15
C PHE A 121 -19.51 -8.92 -2.03
N GLU A 122 -20.62 -9.53 -2.42
CA GLU A 122 -21.55 -8.95 -3.40
C GLU A 122 -22.11 -7.60 -2.93
N ARG A 123 -22.76 -7.58 -1.78
CA ARG A 123 -23.35 -6.36 -1.24
C ARG A 123 -22.32 -5.34 -0.75
N PRO A 124 -21.27 -5.72 0.01
CA PRO A 124 -20.23 -4.78 0.41
C PRO A 124 -19.58 -4.08 -0.78
N SER A 125 -19.26 -4.80 -1.86
CA SER A 125 -18.65 -4.22 -3.05
C SER A 125 -19.60 -3.31 -3.82
N ALA A 126 -20.86 -3.72 -3.97
CA ALA A 126 -21.87 -2.90 -4.66
C ALA A 126 -22.12 -1.54 -4.01
N THR A 127 -21.94 -1.44 -2.68
CA THR A 127 -22.18 -0.22 -1.91
C THR A 127 -20.90 0.42 -1.35
N PHE A 128 -19.72 0.00 -1.84
CA PHE A 128 -18.44 0.44 -1.28
C PHE A 128 -18.24 1.96 -1.37
N ASP A 129 -18.66 2.60 -2.44
CA ASP A 129 -18.51 4.05 -2.63
C ASP A 129 -19.29 4.86 -1.57
N ASP A 130 -20.37 4.30 -1.03
CA ASP A 130 -21.16 4.96 0.01
C ASP A 130 -20.43 4.98 1.36
N TRP A 131 -19.85 3.85 1.77
CA TRP A 131 -19.31 3.66 3.13
C TRP A 131 -17.77 3.51 3.19
N GLY A 132 -17.10 3.25 2.06
CA GLY A 132 -15.64 3.04 2.01
C GLY A 132 -14.84 4.20 2.62
N GLY A 133 -15.33 5.43 2.48
CA GLY A 133 -14.76 6.59 3.14
C GLY A 133 -14.74 6.50 4.67
N ASP A 134 -15.62 5.70 5.28
CA ASP A 134 -15.67 5.55 6.74
C ASP A 134 -14.51 4.71 7.29
N ILE A 135 -13.96 3.79 6.50
CA ILE A 135 -12.75 3.03 6.88
C ILE A 135 -11.44 3.77 6.53
N MET A 136 -11.52 4.83 5.72
CA MET A 136 -10.36 5.63 5.30
C MET A 136 -10.02 6.76 6.27
N GLY A 137 -10.04 6.50 7.57
CA GLY A 137 -9.70 7.45 8.63
C GLY A 137 -9.60 6.76 9.99
N PRO A 138 -9.57 7.53 11.08
CA PRO A 138 -9.55 6.97 12.43
C PRO A 138 -10.79 6.10 12.68
N LEU A 139 -10.58 4.85 13.13
CA LEU A 139 -11.68 3.92 13.39
C LEU A 139 -12.58 4.36 14.57
N LEU A 140 -12.01 5.13 15.51
CA LEU A 140 -12.72 5.66 16.68
C LEU A 140 -13.43 6.99 16.39
N ARG A 141 -14.13 7.08 15.27
CA ARG A 141 -15.02 8.20 14.94
C ARG A 141 -16.43 7.72 14.73
N VAL A 142 -17.39 8.63 14.84
CA VAL A 142 -18.78 8.33 14.46
C VAL A 142 -18.82 8.13 12.95
N PRO A 143 -19.20 6.94 12.45
CA PRO A 143 -19.27 6.70 11.02
C PRO A 143 -20.43 7.47 10.39
N LYS A 144 -20.29 7.86 9.14
CA LYS A 144 -21.37 8.48 8.37
C LYS A 144 -22.42 7.44 7.94
N HIS A 145 -22.00 6.18 7.70
CA HIS A 145 -22.84 5.09 7.21
C HIS A 145 -22.79 3.88 8.15
N PRO A 146 -23.41 3.98 9.36
CA PRO A 146 -23.24 2.98 10.43
C PRO A 146 -23.75 1.59 10.03
N VAL A 147 -24.81 1.49 9.22
CA VAL A 147 -25.36 0.19 8.79
C VAL A 147 -24.42 -0.54 7.85
N GLY A 148 -23.86 0.17 6.85
CA GLY A 148 -22.88 -0.39 5.91
C GLY A 148 -21.63 -0.85 6.66
N LEU A 149 -21.11 0.02 7.52
CA LEU A 149 -19.90 -0.25 8.30
C LEU A 149 -20.09 -1.41 9.28
N THR A 150 -21.25 -1.54 9.94
CA THR A 150 -21.50 -2.65 10.87
C THR A 150 -21.49 -4.01 10.18
N ARG A 151 -22.13 -4.11 9.01
CA ARG A 151 -22.14 -5.35 8.22
C ARG A 151 -20.76 -5.76 7.73
N PHE A 152 -19.97 -4.80 7.29
CA PHE A 152 -18.57 -5.01 6.91
C PHE A 152 -17.69 -5.25 8.15
N GLY A 153 -17.89 -4.50 9.22
CA GLY A 153 -17.02 -4.45 10.38
C GLY A 153 -17.01 -5.71 11.24
N LEU A 154 -18.15 -6.39 11.39
CA LEU A 154 -18.22 -7.61 12.22
C LEU A 154 -17.27 -8.72 11.75
N PRO A 155 -17.20 -9.07 10.44
CA PRO A 155 -16.22 -10.05 9.97
C PRO A 155 -14.77 -9.59 10.07
N THR A 156 -14.49 -8.28 10.09
CA THR A 156 -13.12 -7.75 10.11
C THR A 156 -12.38 -7.99 11.42
N VAL A 157 -13.11 -8.12 12.54
CA VAL A 157 -12.48 -8.32 13.86
C VAL A 157 -11.95 -9.73 14.07
N VAL A 158 -12.45 -10.71 13.31
CA VAL A 158 -12.00 -12.11 13.42
C VAL A 158 -10.63 -12.33 12.78
N PRO A 159 -9.85 -13.32 13.27
CA PRO A 159 -8.64 -13.79 12.59
C PRO A 159 -8.95 -14.31 11.18
N ALA A 160 -8.04 -14.03 10.23
CA ALA A 160 -8.21 -14.53 8.86
C ALA A 160 -8.27 -16.06 8.78
N THR A 161 -7.54 -16.76 9.65
CA THR A 161 -7.60 -18.24 9.76
C THR A 161 -8.96 -18.75 10.24
N LEU A 162 -9.68 -17.97 11.06
CA LEU A 162 -11.01 -18.32 11.49
C LEU A 162 -12.03 -18.05 10.39
N LEU A 163 -11.96 -16.91 9.73
CA LEU A 163 -12.85 -16.58 8.61
C LEU A 163 -12.65 -17.54 7.41
N ALA A 164 -11.44 -18.04 7.18
CA ALA A 164 -11.16 -19.05 6.15
C ALA A 164 -12.01 -20.33 6.29
N ARG A 165 -12.51 -20.65 7.50
CA ARG A 165 -13.38 -21.82 7.74
C ARG A 165 -14.75 -21.71 7.08
N VAL A 166 -15.13 -20.51 6.61
CA VAL A 166 -16.33 -20.33 5.79
C VAL A 166 -16.19 -21.06 4.45
N PHE A 167 -14.97 -21.19 3.94
CA PHE A 167 -14.67 -21.87 2.68
C PHE A 167 -14.36 -23.35 2.89
N SER A 168 -14.77 -24.17 1.93
CA SER A 168 -14.59 -25.63 1.94
C SER A 168 -13.46 -26.11 1.01
N THR A 169 -13.16 -25.36 -0.06
CA THR A 169 -12.15 -25.70 -1.05
C THR A 169 -10.79 -25.09 -0.68
N GLU A 170 -9.72 -25.78 -1.07
CA GLU A 170 -8.35 -25.29 -0.85
C GLU A 170 -8.11 -24.00 -1.65
N GLY A 171 -8.59 -23.93 -2.90
CA GLY A 171 -8.44 -22.75 -3.74
C GLY A 171 -9.04 -21.48 -3.11
N ALA A 172 -10.28 -21.55 -2.62
CA ALA A 172 -10.92 -20.42 -1.97
C ALA A 172 -10.19 -20.00 -0.67
N ARG A 173 -9.72 -20.98 0.13
CA ARG A 173 -8.93 -20.72 1.34
C ARG A 173 -7.58 -20.08 1.04
N ALA A 174 -6.88 -20.58 0.01
CA ALA A 174 -5.57 -20.09 -0.41
C ALA A 174 -5.68 -18.65 -0.98
N LEU A 175 -6.65 -18.42 -1.86
CA LEU A 175 -6.95 -17.06 -2.38
C LEU A 175 -7.24 -16.08 -1.24
N TRP A 176 -8.09 -16.48 -0.28
CA TRP A 176 -8.39 -15.70 0.91
C TRP A 176 -7.16 -15.40 1.74
N ALA A 177 -6.35 -16.43 2.05
CA ALA A 177 -5.16 -16.27 2.88
C ALA A 177 -4.08 -15.43 2.21
N GLY A 178 -3.85 -15.62 0.91
CA GLY A 178 -2.88 -14.84 0.13
C GLY A 178 -3.21 -13.35 0.15
N THR A 179 -4.49 -12.98 0.04
CA THR A 179 -4.89 -11.57 0.16
C THR A 179 -4.84 -11.08 1.61
N ALA A 180 -5.21 -11.90 2.59
CA ALA A 180 -5.07 -11.52 4.00
C ALA A 180 -3.61 -11.37 4.44
N ALA A 181 -2.65 -12.03 3.76
CA ALA A 181 -1.21 -11.91 4.01
C ALA A 181 -0.66 -10.48 3.80
N HIS A 182 -1.36 -9.63 3.04
CA HIS A 182 -1.05 -8.20 2.97
C HIS A 182 -1.14 -7.49 4.33
N ALA A 183 -1.70 -8.12 5.37
CA ALA A 183 -1.62 -7.65 6.74
C ALA A 183 -0.20 -7.70 7.31
N MET A 184 0.70 -8.48 6.68
CA MET A 184 2.09 -8.69 7.10
C MET A 184 2.20 -9.01 8.59
N GLN A 185 1.41 -9.97 9.03
CA GLN A 185 1.39 -10.47 10.42
C GLN A 185 0.76 -11.86 10.49
N PRO A 186 0.93 -12.61 11.60
CA PRO A 186 0.34 -13.94 11.74
C PRO A 186 -1.18 -13.92 11.57
N LEU A 187 -1.70 -14.69 10.59
CA LEU A 187 -3.11 -14.66 10.18
C LEU A 187 -4.10 -15.18 11.23
N HIS A 188 -3.60 -15.76 12.33
CA HIS A 188 -4.43 -16.15 13.48
C HIS A 188 -4.70 -15.00 14.48
N ARG A 189 -4.11 -13.82 14.26
CA ARG A 189 -4.35 -12.63 15.11
C ARG A 189 -5.66 -11.95 14.74
N PRO A 190 -6.35 -11.33 15.73
CA PRO A 190 -7.52 -10.50 15.45
C PRO A 190 -7.24 -9.38 14.45
N LEU A 191 -8.27 -8.96 13.71
CA LEU A 191 -8.23 -7.90 12.68
C LEU A 191 -7.46 -8.25 11.40
N THR A 192 -6.88 -9.46 11.27
CA THR A 192 -6.20 -9.84 10.02
C THR A 192 -7.18 -10.03 8.87
N SER A 193 -8.44 -10.35 9.14
CA SER A 193 -9.50 -10.37 8.13
C SER A 193 -9.81 -8.99 7.55
N ALA A 194 -9.54 -7.89 8.28
CA ALA A 194 -9.87 -6.54 7.83
C ALA A 194 -9.17 -6.18 6.51
N ILE A 195 -7.91 -6.59 6.39
CA ILE A 195 -7.12 -6.31 5.18
C ILE A 195 -7.66 -7.10 3.99
N GLY A 196 -7.84 -8.43 4.14
CA GLY A 196 -8.39 -9.27 3.08
C GLY A 196 -9.79 -8.83 2.63
N LEU A 197 -10.70 -8.58 3.59
CA LEU A 197 -12.05 -8.09 3.30
C LEU A 197 -12.01 -6.73 2.59
N GLY A 198 -11.18 -5.81 3.06
CA GLY A 198 -11.04 -4.47 2.47
C GLY A 198 -10.54 -4.52 1.04
N LEU A 199 -9.45 -5.28 0.78
CA LEU A 199 -8.85 -5.41 -0.54
C LEU A 199 -9.79 -6.11 -1.54
N PHE A 200 -10.45 -7.22 -1.15
CA PHE A 200 -11.40 -7.88 -2.03
C PHE A 200 -12.62 -6.99 -2.30
N THR A 201 -13.16 -6.32 -1.29
CA THR A 201 -14.33 -5.46 -1.48
C THR A 201 -14.02 -4.29 -2.42
N ALA A 202 -12.89 -3.61 -2.20
CA ALA A 202 -12.44 -2.53 -3.08
C ALA A 202 -12.06 -3.05 -4.47
N GLY A 203 -11.41 -4.22 -4.55
CA GLY A 203 -11.04 -4.87 -5.80
C GLY A 203 -12.24 -5.24 -6.65
N HIS A 204 -13.26 -5.87 -6.08
CA HIS A 204 -14.51 -6.14 -6.80
C HIS A 204 -15.23 -4.87 -7.24
N ARG A 205 -15.13 -3.77 -6.49
CA ARG A 205 -15.73 -2.50 -6.90
C ARG A 205 -14.94 -1.81 -8.00
N HIS A 206 -13.63 -1.67 -7.83
CA HIS A 206 -12.78 -0.80 -8.66
C HIS A 206 -11.85 -1.58 -9.60
N GLY A 207 -11.61 -2.87 -9.36
CA GLY A 207 -10.56 -3.68 -9.99
C GLY A 207 -9.21 -3.52 -9.30
N TRP A 208 -8.28 -4.42 -9.58
CA TRP A 208 -6.87 -4.35 -9.14
C TRP A 208 -6.06 -3.51 -10.12
N VAL A 209 -6.39 -2.24 -10.17
CA VAL A 209 -5.92 -1.29 -11.18
C VAL A 209 -4.46 -0.89 -10.97
N VAL A 210 -3.81 -0.53 -12.08
CA VAL A 210 -2.49 0.11 -12.11
C VAL A 210 -2.59 1.52 -12.70
N ALA A 211 -1.66 2.40 -12.37
CA ALA A 211 -1.61 3.72 -13.00
C ALA A 211 -0.88 3.62 -14.35
N GLU A 212 -1.45 4.20 -15.40
CA GLU A 212 -0.82 4.31 -16.72
C GLU A 212 0.50 5.09 -16.63
N GLY A 213 1.54 4.57 -17.23
CA GLY A 213 2.88 5.17 -17.16
C GLY A 213 3.57 5.06 -15.80
N GLY A 214 3.13 4.09 -14.96
CA GLY A 214 3.70 3.81 -13.65
C GLY A 214 3.00 4.52 -12.50
N SER A 215 3.21 4.03 -11.29
CA SER A 215 2.64 4.59 -10.06
C SER A 215 3.04 6.05 -9.82
N ARG A 216 4.16 6.50 -10.39
CA ARG A 216 4.59 7.90 -10.37
C ARG A 216 3.54 8.86 -10.90
N SER A 217 2.70 8.43 -11.86
CA SER A 217 1.63 9.25 -12.43
C SER A 217 0.65 9.77 -11.38
N ILE A 218 0.48 9.06 -10.26
CA ILE A 218 -0.34 9.49 -9.11
C ILE A 218 0.30 10.72 -8.46
N SER A 219 1.60 10.64 -8.15
CA SER A 219 2.35 11.73 -7.52
C SER A 219 2.51 12.92 -8.45
N ASP A 220 2.81 12.66 -9.73
CA ASP A 220 2.96 13.71 -10.75
C ASP A 220 1.66 14.51 -10.92
N ALA A 221 0.49 13.84 -10.92
CA ALA A 221 -0.80 14.50 -10.98
C ALA A 221 -1.05 15.38 -9.74
N MET A 222 -0.70 14.90 -8.52
CA MET A 222 -0.82 15.70 -7.29
C MET A 222 0.12 16.91 -7.28
N VAL A 223 1.35 16.75 -7.80
CA VAL A 223 2.29 17.88 -7.96
C VAL A 223 1.72 18.93 -8.91
N LYS A 224 1.12 18.52 -10.03
CA LYS A 224 0.47 19.44 -10.97
C LYS A 224 -0.67 20.21 -10.29
N VAL A 225 -1.51 19.56 -9.48
CA VAL A 225 -2.54 20.23 -8.67
C VAL A 225 -1.90 21.26 -7.74
N LEU A 226 -0.86 20.88 -7.02
CA LEU A 226 -0.16 21.76 -6.08
C LEU A 226 0.38 23.02 -6.77
N ILE A 227 1.06 22.86 -7.92
CA ILE A 227 1.64 23.96 -8.69
C ILE A 227 0.55 24.87 -9.28
N ASP A 228 -0.54 24.30 -9.81
CA ASP A 228 -1.68 25.04 -10.38
C ASP A 228 -2.34 25.97 -9.35
N HIS A 229 -2.22 25.60 -8.05
CA HIS A 229 -2.71 26.40 -6.93
C HIS A 229 -1.62 27.21 -6.19
N GLY A 230 -0.47 27.44 -6.85
CA GLY A 230 0.59 28.33 -6.36
C GLY A 230 1.54 27.73 -5.32
N GLY A 231 1.46 26.42 -5.07
CA GLY A 231 2.42 25.73 -4.22
C GLY A 231 3.72 25.38 -4.94
N LYS A 232 4.73 24.95 -4.20
CA LYS A 232 6.04 24.57 -4.76
C LYS A 232 6.59 23.31 -4.11
N VAL A 233 7.50 22.62 -4.81
CA VAL A 233 8.25 21.46 -4.33
C VAL A 233 9.74 21.78 -4.43
N GLU A 234 10.47 21.48 -3.37
CA GLU A 234 11.93 21.58 -3.30
C GLU A 234 12.48 20.16 -3.04
N THR A 235 13.17 19.60 -4.03
CA THR A 235 13.82 18.28 -3.97
C THR A 235 15.27 18.39 -3.51
N GLY A 236 15.89 17.27 -3.07
CA GLY A 236 17.25 17.27 -2.52
C GLY A 236 17.35 17.92 -1.13
N VAL A 237 16.23 18.23 -0.48
CA VAL A 237 16.17 18.94 0.82
C VAL A 237 15.82 17.97 1.94
N ARG A 238 16.84 17.43 2.62
CA ARG A 238 16.65 16.56 3.78
C ARG A 238 16.55 17.38 5.07
N VAL A 239 15.40 17.33 5.71
CA VAL A 239 15.18 17.93 7.03
C VAL A 239 15.57 16.92 8.11
N THR A 240 16.53 17.28 8.96
CA THR A 240 17.02 16.47 10.08
C THR A 240 16.89 17.16 11.43
N SER A 241 16.58 18.46 11.45
CA SER A 241 16.34 19.21 12.68
C SER A 241 15.25 20.27 12.51
N ALA A 242 14.69 20.72 13.60
CA ALA A 242 13.63 21.71 13.62
C ALA A 242 14.07 23.12 13.15
N GLU A 243 15.37 23.40 13.21
CA GLU A 243 16.00 24.66 12.78
C GLU A 243 16.02 24.79 11.24
N GLN A 244 15.99 23.67 10.55
CA GLN A 244 15.93 23.62 9.08
C GLN A 244 14.52 23.83 8.52
N LEU A 245 13.49 23.83 9.38
CA LEU A 245 12.11 24.06 8.94
C LEU A 245 11.90 25.54 8.62
N PRO A 246 11.43 25.90 7.43
CA PRO A 246 10.99 27.25 7.16
C PRO A 246 9.85 27.67 8.10
N ALA A 247 9.80 28.96 8.43
CA ALA A 247 8.70 29.50 9.21
C ALA A 247 7.37 29.33 8.45
N ALA A 248 6.37 28.73 9.10
CA ALA A 248 5.05 28.53 8.55
C ALA A 248 4.00 28.45 9.65
N ASP A 249 2.74 28.79 9.31
CA ASP A 249 1.61 28.70 10.24
C ASP A 249 1.28 27.24 10.58
N VAL A 250 1.49 26.31 9.64
CA VAL A 250 1.33 24.87 9.86
C VAL A 250 2.45 24.07 9.18
N THR A 251 2.85 22.98 9.85
CA THR A 251 3.84 22.01 9.33
C THR A 251 3.28 20.59 9.39
N LEU A 252 3.34 19.86 8.28
CA LEU A 252 2.88 18.49 8.17
C LEU A 252 4.06 17.58 7.82
N PHE A 253 4.17 16.43 8.50
CA PHE A 253 5.27 15.47 8.31
C PHE A 253 4.74 14.18 7.68
N ASP A 254 5.13 13.90 6.43
CA ASP A 254 4.93 12.60 5.76
C ASP A 254 6.16 11.70 6.00
N LEU A 255 6.48 11.51 7.26
CA LEU A 255 7.68 10.82 7.73
C LEU A 255 7.32 9.70 8.72
N ALA A 256 8.26 8.77 8.91
CA ALA A 256 8.18 7.78 9.98
C ALA A 256 8.12 8.48 11.36
N PRO A 257 7.39 7.92 12.34
CA PRO A 257 7.30 8.52 13.69
C PRO A 257 8.65 8.77 14.35
N SER A 258 9.64 7.90 14.14
CA SER A 258 11.01 8.06 14.66
C SER A 258 11.71 9.30 14.10
N ALA A 259 11.58 9.55 12.78
CA ALA A 259 12.16 10.72 12.15
C ALA A 259 11.55 12.04 12.69
N VAL A 260 10.24 12.04 12.97
CA VAL A 260 9.59 13.20 13.59
C VAL A 260 10.10 13.46 15.00
N VAL A 261 10.36 12.40 15.78
CA VAL A 261 10.98 12.54 17.10
C VAL A 261 12.39 13.10 17.01
N GLU A 262 13.18 12.64 16.04
CA GLU A 262 14.54 13.14 15.77
C GLU A 262 14.52 14.63 15.38
N ILE A 263 13.67 15.02 14.43
CA ILE A 263 13.57 16.38 13.92
C ILE A 263 13.12 17.36 15.02
N LEU A 264 12.06 17.02 15.74
CA LEU A 264 11.43 17.95 16.68
C LEU A 264 12.03 17.92 18.10
N GLY A 265 12.68 16.84 18.50
CA GLY A 265 13.36 16.71 19.78
C GLY A 265 12.51 17.19 20.96
N ASP A 266 13.07 18.10 21.74
CA ASP A 266 12.45 18.69 22.94
C ASP A 266 11.24 19.60 22.65
N ARG A 267 10.99 19.97 21.39
CA ARG A 267 9.77 20.67 20.98
C ARG A 267 8.52 19.80 21.11
N LEU A 268 8.69 18.45 21.06
CA LEU A 268 7.58 17.52 21.28
C LEU A 268 7.21 17.43 22.76
N PRO A 269 5.92 17.48 23.12
CA PRO A 269 5.51 17.10 24.47
C PRO A 269 5.98 15.69 24.81
N ARG A 270 6.58 15.49 25.99
CA ARG A 270 7.18 14.20 26.43
C ARG A 270 6.28 12.99 26.19
N ARG A 271 4.96 13.11 26.41
CA ARG A 271 3.99 12.02 26.16
C ARG A 271 3.87 11.68 24.68
N VAL A 272 3.97 12.67 23.79
CA VAL A 272 3.91 12.48 22.33
C VAL A 272 5.20 11.83 21.86
N ALA A 273 6.36 12.38 22.21
CA ALA A 273 7.67 11.81 21.88
C ALA A 273 7.75 10.33 22.32
N LYS A 274 7.41 10.02 23.58
CA LYS A 274 7.38 8.64 24.09
C LYS A 274 6.39 7.74 23.33
N GLY A 275 5.27 8.27 22.90
CA GLY A 275 4.27 7.52 22.11
C GLY A 275 4.79 7.18 20.73
N LEU A 276 5.39 8.14 20.03
CA LEU A 276 5.99 7.97 18.71
C LEU A 276 7.22 7.06 18.75
N SER A 277 8.09 7.18 19.74
CA SER A 277 9.27 6.31 19.91
C SER A 277 8.92 4.83 20.21
N ARG A 278 7.68 4.55 20.61
CA ARG A 278 7.16 3.19 20.81
C ARG A 278 6.46 2.61 19.61
N PHE A 279 6.44 3.35 18.50
CA PHE A 279 5.90 2.84 17.25
C PHE A 279 6.73 1.64 16.78
N ARG A 280 6.05 0.57 16.40
CA ARG A 280 6.68 -0.69 16.00
C ARG A 280 6.51 -0.91 14.52
N HIS A 281 7.57 -1.42 13.90
CA HIS A 281 7.56 -1.88 12.51
C HIS A 281 7.21 -3.37 12.43
N GLY A 282 6.70 -3.78 11.29
CA GLY A 282 6.32 -5.16 10.99
C GLY A 282 7.39 -5.91 10.22
N PRO A 283 7.08 -7.09 9.67
CA PRO A 283 7.89 -7.76 8.67
C PRO A 283 8.25 -6.85 7.52
N SER A 284 9.26 -7.22 6.79
CA SER A 284 9.85 -6.46 5.70
C SER A 284 9.62 -7.15 4.37
N VAL A 285 10.06 -6.51 3.29
CA VAL A 285 10.11 -7.14 1.98
C VAL A 285 11.54 -7.22 1.45
N PHE A 286 11.81 -8.28 0.71
CA PHE A 286 12.96 -8.43 -0.15
C PHE A 286 12.45 -8.40 -1.59
N LYS A 287 12.85 -7.43 -2.37
CA LYS A 287 12.29 -7.15 -3.70
C LYS A 287 13.24 -7.61 -4.81
N VAL A 288 12.69 -8.29 -5.79
CA VAL A 288 13.38 -8.62 -7.03
C VAL A 288 12.47 -8.27 -8.20
N ASP A 289 12.94 -7.37 -9.05
CA ASP A 289 12.27 -7.04 -10.30
C ASP A 289 13.03 -7.70 -11.45
N PHE A 290 12.29 -8.20 -12.43
CA PHE A 290 12.86 -8.92 -13.56
C PHE A 290 12.50 -8.24 -14.89
N ALA A 291 13.43 -8.28 -15.84
CA ALA A 291 13.18 -8.13 -17.26
C ALA A 291 13.00 -9.55 -17.83
N VAL A 292 11.84 -9.85 -18.39
CA VAL A 292 11.49 -11.23 -18.80
C VAL A 292 11.13 -11.26 -20.27
N GLN A 293 11.87 -12.07 -21.05
CA GLN A 293 11.63 -12.28 -22.48
C GLN A 293 10.35 -13.09 -22.70
N GLY A 294 9.40 -12.59 -23.48
CA GLY A 294 8.15 -13.29 -23.82
C GLY A 294 7.20 -13.51 -22.64
N GLY A 295 7.45 -12.84 -21.50
CA GLY A 295 6.66 -12.97 -20.29
C GLY A 295 6.90 -14.26 -19.51
N VAL A 296 6.22 -14.40 -18.37
CA VAL A 296 6.38 -15.55 -17.45
C VAL A 296 5.65 -16.78 -18.01
N PRO A 297 6.29 -17.96 -18.10
CA PRO A 297 5.71 -19.17 -18.69
C PRO A 297 4.82 -19.93 -17.70
N TRP A 298 3.75 -19.30 -17.23
CA TRP A 298 2.86 -19.88 -16.23
C TRP A 298 2.22 -21.19 -16.68
N THR A 299 2.16 -22.15 -15.76
CA THR A 299 1.49 -23.44 -16.00
C THR A 299 -0.02 -23.27 -16.13
N HIS A 300 -0.63 -22.44 -15.29
CA HIS A 300 -2.08 -22.18 -15.34
C HIS A 300 -2.41 -21.02 -16.30
N PRO A 301 -3.31 -21.19 -17.28
CA PRO A 301 -3.59 -20.19 -18.33
C PRO A 301 -4.11 -18.84 -17.78
N ALA A 302 -4.86 -18.83 -16.68
CA ALA A 302 -5.34 -17.58 -16.08
C ALA A 302 -4.19 -16.71 -15.55
N ALA A 303 -3.08 -17.30 -15.11
CA ALA A 303 -1.93 -16.61 -14.57
C ALA A 303 -1.22 -15.72 -15.61
N SER A 304 -1.23 -16.10 -16.89
CA SER A 304 -0.66 -15.30 -17.98
C SER A 304 -1.51 -14.07 -18.35
N ARG A 305 -2.70 -13.92 -17.78
CA ARG A 305 -3.63 -12.80 -17.98
C ARG A 305 -3.88 -12.01 -16.70
N ALA A 306 -3.29 -12.43 -15.58
CA ALA A 306 -3.50 -11.82 -14.27
C ALA A 306 -2.52 -10.67 -14.02
N GLY A 307 -3.03 -9.53 -13.60
CA GLY A 307 -2.21 -8.38 -13.18
C GLY A 307 -1.41 -8.67 -11.92
N THR A 308 -1.92 -9.52 -11.02
CA THR A 308 -1.28 -9.87 -9.75
C THR A 308 -1.31 -11.38 -9.51
N LEU A 309 -0.26 -11.92 -8.87
CA LEU A 309 -0.23 -13.30 -8.39
C LEU A 309 0.31 -13.37 -6.96
N HIS A 310 -0.18 -14.36 -6.21
CA HIS A 310 0.34 -14.73 -4.90
C HIS A 310 0.97 -16.13 -4.97
N LEU A 311 2.29 -16.22 -4.94
CA LEU A 311 3.00 -17.50 -5.01
C LEU A 311 3.31 -17.99 -3.59
N SER A 312 2.58 -18.99 -3.10
CA SER A 312 2.79 -19.56 -1.76
C SER A 312 2.12 -20.95 -1.57
N GLY A 313 1.64 -21.56 -2.64
CA GLY A 313 0.92 -22.83 -2.52
C GLY A 313 -0.38 -22.73 -1.73
N GLY A 314 -0.72 -23.75 -0.93
CA GLY A 314 -2.00 -23.84 -0.25
C GLY A 314 -2.14 -22.97 1.01
N PHE A 315 -3.37 -22.93 1.56
CA PHE A 315 -3.73 -22.15 2.75
C PHE A 315 -2.78 -22.33 3.93
N ALA A 316 -2.42 -23.58 4.24
CA ALA A 316 -1.56 -23.89 5.39
C ALA A 316 -0.14 -23.30 5.23
N GLU A 317 0.38 -23.27 4.00
CA GLU A 317 1.69 -22.72 3.69
C GLU A 317 1.69 -21.19 3.84
N VAL A 318 0.67 -20.50 3.33
CA VAL A 318 0.52 -19.04 3.54
C VAL A 318 0.48 -18.70 5.04
N VAL A 319 -0.30 -19.44 5.83
CA VAL A 319 -0.40 -19.22 7.29
C VAL A 319 0.93 -19.47 7.99
N ALA A 320 1.66 -20.49 7.59
CA ALA A 320 2.99 -20.80 8.13
C ALA A 320 4.01 -19.72 7.78
N ASN A 321 4.02 -19.25 6.52
CA ASN A 321 4.91 -18.21 6.04
C ASN A 321 4.74 -16.92 6.86
N GLU A 322 3.52 -16.41 7.02
CA GLU A 322 3.26 -15.20 7.78
C GLU A 322 3.61 -15.33 9.27
N ARG A 323 3.38 -16.52 9.86
CA ARG A 323 3.78 -16.81 11.23
C ARG A 323 5.30 -16.79 11.39
N ASP A 324 6.02 -17.47 10.51
CA ASP A 324 7.47 -17.65 10.63
C ASP A 324 8.22 -16.36 10.33
N THR A 325 7.80 -15.64 9.30
CA THR A 325 8.30 -14.30 8.95
C THR A 325 8.14 -13.34 10.14
N SER A 326 6.94 -13.29 10.74
CA SER A 326 6.68 -12.44 11.92
C SER A 326 7.43 -12.87 13.18
N ALA A 327 7.86 -14.13 13.25
CA ALA A 327 8.68 -14.67 14.33
C ALA A 327 10.20 -14.51 14.10
N GLY A 328 10.60 -13.78 13.06
CA GLY A 328 12.01 -13.57 12.71
C GLY A 328 12.68 -14.74 11.99
N ARG A 329 11.92 -15.69 11.47
CA ARG A 329 12.43 -16.83 10.69
C ARG A 329 12.11 -16.64 9.23
N MET A 330 13.14 -16.78 8.36
CA MET A 330 12.94 -16.78 6.91
C MET A 330 12.34 -18.11 6.48
N PRO A 331 11.16 -18.15 5.83
CA PRO A 331 10.61 -19.36 5.26
C PRO A 331 11.49 -19.88 4.10
N GLU A 332 11.60 -21.18 3.97
CA GLU A 332 12.31 -21.82 2.83
C GLU A 332 11.60 -21.51 1.50
N ARG A 333 10.27 -21.54 1.51
CA ARG A 333 9.38 -21.17 0.39
C ARG A 333 8.54 -19.95 0.79
N PRO A 334 9.10 -18.72 0.69
CA PRO A 334 8.42 -17.53 1.17
C PRO A 334 7.16 -17.23 0.36
N PHE A 335 6.24 -16.50 0.96
CA PHE A 335 5.17 -15.83 0.23
C PHE A 335 5.78 -14.80 -0.72
N VAL A 336 5.47 -14.91 -2.02
CA VAL A 336 5.93 -13.95 -3.03
C VAL A 336 4.71 -13.30 -3.70
N LEU A 337 4.64 -11.97 -3.64
CA LEU A 337 3.73 -11.20 -4.46
C LEU A 337 4.39 -10.92 -5.81
N VAL A 338 3.64 -11.15 -6.88
CA VAL A 338 4.06 -10.87 -8.25
C VAL A 338 3.10 -9.87 -8.90
N GLY A 339 3.64 -8.91 -9.63
CA GLY A 339 2.90 -7.97 -10.45
C GLY A 339 3.30 -8.08 -11.92
N GLN A 340 2.31 -8.19 -12.78
CA GLN A 340 2.43 -8.15 -14.24
C GLN A 340 1.69 -6.92 -14.77
N GLN A 341 2.10 -5.73 -14.30
CA GLN A 341 1.43 -4.47 -14.63
C GLN A 341 1.39 -4.18 -16.13
N TYR A 342 2.37 -4.72 -16.86
CA TYR A 342 2.45 -4.59 -18.33
C TYR A 342 1.25 -5.22 -19.06
N LEU A 343 0.54 -6.17 -18.45
CA LEU A 343 -0.68 -6.74 -19.05
C LEU A 343 -1.83 -5.74 -19.10
N ALA A 344 -1.89 -4.82 -18.12
CA ALA A 344 -2.87 -3.74 -18.09
C ALA A 344 -2.36 -2.47 -18.79
N ASP A 345 -1.04 -2.23 -18.74
CA ASP A 345 -0.37 -1.07 -19.33
C ASP A 345 0.82 -1.52 -20.18
N PRO A 346 0.58 -1.89 -21.46
CA PRO A 346 1.63 -2.38 -22.36
C PRO A 346 2.78 -1.39 -22.62
N SER A 347 2.56 -0.09 -22.36
CA SER A 347 3.60 0.93 -22.52
C SER A 347 4.81 0.74 -21.60
N ARG A 348 4.71 -0.15 -20.61
CA ARG A 348 5.80 -0.50 -19.69
C ARG A 348 6.84 -1.44 -20.27
N SER A 349 6.54 -2.07 -21.40
CA SER A 349 7.38 -3.09 -22.05
C SER A 349 8.26 -2.51 -23.15
N VAL A 350 9.37 -3.19 -23.45
CA VAL A 350 10.25 -2.87 -24.58
C VAL A 350 10.30 -4.07 -25.53
N GLY A 351 9.61 -3.95 -26.65
CA GLY A 351 9.43 -5.09 -27.57
C GLY A 351 8.75 -6.27 -26.87
N ASP A 352 9.39 -7.42 -26.87
CA ASP A 352 8.91 -8.64 -26.22
C ASP A 352 9.58 -8.88 -24.83
N VAL A 353 10.22 -7.84 -24.28
CA VAL A 353 10.76 -7.86 -22.90
C VAL A 353 9.78 -7.14 -21.99
N HIS A 354 9.33 -7.82 -20.94
CA HIS A 354 8.31 -7.34 -20.03
C HIS A 354 8.84 -7.14 -18.60
N PRO A 355 8.46 -6.05 -17.91
CA PRO A 355 8.79 -5.86 -16.51
C PRO A 355 7.92 -6.76 -15.62
N VAL A 356 8.55 -7.58 -14.79
CA VAL A 356 7.87 -8.40 -13.80
C VAL A 356 8.30 -7.95 -12.41
N TYR A 357 7.35 -7.40 -11.67
CA TYR A 357 7.51 -6.93 -10.31
C TYR A 357 7.39 -8.10 -9.35
N SER A 358 8.26 -8.20 -8.34
CA SER A 358 8.02 -9.14 -7.24
C SER A 358 8.67 -8.73 -5.93
N TYR A 359 8.10 -9.20 -4.82
CA TYR A 359 8.77 -9.19 -3.53
C TYR A 359 8.33 -10.39 -2.68
N ALA A 360 9.25 -10.85 -1.83
CA ALA A 360 8.97 -11.83 -0.79
C ALA A 360 8.72 -11.14 0.56
N HIS A 361 7.82 -11.69 1.38
CA HIS A 361 7.75 -11.36 2.80
C HIS A 361 8.94 -11.96 3.54
N VAL A 362 9.69 -11.11 4.23
CA VAL A 362 10.88 -11.50 4.99
C VAL A 362 10.82 -10.94 6.42
N PRO A 363 11.57 -11.51 7.37
CA PRO A 363 11.67 -10.95 8.71
C PRO A 363 12.08 -9.47 8.71
N HIS A 364 11.67 -8.74 9.73
CA HIS A 364 12.08 -7.34 9.90
C HIS A 364 13.60 -7.20 9.92
N GLY A 365 14.13 -6.33 9.04
CA GLY A 365 15.57 -6.12 8.92
C GLY A 365 16.36 -7.34 8.46
N TYR A 366 15.74 -8.23 7.67
CA TYR A 366 16.40 -9.43 7.13
C TYR A 366 17.69 -9.08 6.36
N THR A 367 18.80 -9.71 6.72
CA THR A 367 20.14 -9.44 6.17
C THR A 367 20.60 -10.48 5.15
N GLY A 368 19.82 -11.55 4.93
CA GLY A 368 20.14 -12.58 3.93
C GLY A 368 19.72 -12.17 2.52
N ASP A 369 19.99 -13.05 1.58
CA ASP A 369 19.57 -12.94 0.17
C ASP A 369 18.40 -13.91 -0.08
N ALA A 370 17.24 -13.37 -0.51
CA ALA A 370 16.05 -14.15 -0.85
C ALA A 370 15.88 -14.33 -2.37
N THR A 371 16.84 -13.91 -3.20
CA THR A 371 16.73 -13.92 -4.66
C THR A 371 16.42 -15.32 -5.19
N GLU A 372 17.20 -16.33 -4.78
CA GLU A 372 16.99 -17.70 -5.24
C GLU A 372 15.71 -18.33 -4.72
N ALA A 373 15.28 -17.98 -3.49
CA ALA A 373 14.00 -18.43 -2.95
C ALA A 373 12.81 -17.83 -3.74
N ILE A 374 12.90 -16.57 -4.18
CA ILE A 374 11.91 -15.94 -5.06
C ILE A 374 11.88 -16.63 -6.42
N ILE A 375 13.03 -16.82 -7.07
CA ILE A 375 13.11 -17.50 -8.38
C ILE A 375 12.56 -18.93 -8.28
N ALA A 376 12.86 -19.66 -7.19
CA ALA A 376 12.34 -21.00 -6.97
C ALA A 376 10.80 -21.04 -6.84
N GLN A 377 10.20 -19.99 -6.24
CA GLN A 377 8.73 -19.86 -6.22
C GLN A 377 8.15 -19.61 -7.61
N PHE A 378 8.82 -18.81 -8.46
CA PHE A 378 8.42 -18.69 -9.87
C PHE A 378 8.53 -20.03 -10.59
N GLU A 379 9.66 -20.73 -10.49
CA GLU A 379 9.88 -22.03 -11.13
C GLU A 379 8.86 -23.09 -10.72
N ARG A 380 8.38 -23.05 -9.48
CA ARG A 380 7.33 -23.94 -8.96
C ARG A 380 6.03 -23.85 -9.76
N PHE A 381 5.64 -22.65 -10.20
CA PHE A 381 4.37 -22.38 -10.89
C PHE A 381 4.54 -22.00 -12.36
N ALA A 382 5.76 -21.74 -12.79
CA ALA A 382 6.15 -21.35 -14.13
C ALA A 382 7.50 -21.99 -14.51
N PRO A 383 7.55 -23.31 -14.73
CA PRO A 383 8.78 -23.99 -15.12
C PRO A 383 9.41 -23.37 -16.36
N GLY A 384 10.73 -23.11 -16.33
CA GLY A 384 11.45 -22.42 -17.40
C GLY A 384 11.45 -20.87 -17.25
N PHE A 385 11.01 -20.35 -16.11
CA PHE A 385 11.08 -18.91 -15.86
C PHE A 385 12.50 -18.37 -15.84
N ARG A 386 13.44 -19.12 -15.24
CA ARG A 386 14.85 -18.73 -15.12
C ARG A 386 15.50 -18.46 -16.47
N GLU A 387 15.18 -19.27 -17.48
CA GLU A 387 15.72 -19.17 -18.83
C GLU A 387 15.20 -17.93 -19.59
N ARG A 388 14.08 -17.34 -19.10
CA ARG A 388 13.49 -16.13 -19.69
C ARG A 388 13.96 -14.83 -19.01
N ILE A 389 14.70 -14.91 -17.91
CA ILE A 389 15.25 -13.74 -17.25
C ILE A 389 16.35 -13.14 -18.09
N VAL A 390 16.13 -11.94 -18.63
CA VAL A 390 17.12 -11.14 -19.36
C VAL A 390 18.03 -10.42 -18.38
N ASP A 391 17.43 -9.79 -17.35
CA ASP A 391 18.12 -9.07 -16.28
C ASP A 391 17.24 -8.96 -15.05
N LYS A 392 17.82 -8.58 -13.90
CA LYS A 392 17.07 -8.37 -12.66
C LYS A 392 17.72 -7.29 -11.80
N THR A 393 16.90 -6.56 -11.04
CA THR A 393 17.35 -5.73 -9.92
C THR A 393 16.92 -6.35 -8.61
N VAL A 394 17.79 -6.23 -7.61
CA VAL A 394 17.54 -6.74 -6.25
C VAL A 394 17.59 -5.57 -5.28
N ARG A 395 16.62 -5.54 -4.36
CA ARG A 395 16.64 -4.61 -3.23
C ARG A 395 16.42 -5.39 -1.93
N SER A 396 17.48 -5.47 -1.14
CA SER A 396 17.42 -5.97 0.23
C SER A 396 16.59 -5.04 1.13
N THR A 397 16.29 -5.48 2.34
CA THR A 397 15.59 -4.67 3.35
C THR A 397 16.36 -3.36 3.64
N GLU A 398 17.69 -3.41 3.68
CA GLU A 398 18.56 -2.25 3.86
C GLU A 398 18.47 -1.28 2.67
N GLN A 399 18.50 -1.81 1.45
CA GLN A 399 18.35 -1.00 0.23
C GLN A 399 16.94 -0.40 0.09
N MET A 400 15.91 -1.11 0.56
CA MET A 400 14.54 -0.55 0.66
C MET A 400 14.49 0.62 1.66
N ALA A 401 15.14 0.50 2.81
CA ALA A 401 15.24 1.57 3.80
C ALA A 401 16.09 2.76 3.29
N ALA A 402 17.16 2.51 2.53
CA ALA A 402 17.98 3.55 1.89
C ALA A 402 17.20 4.30 0.80
N TYR A 403 16.43 3.58 -0.01
CA TYR A 403 15.55 4.13 -1.04
C TYR A 403 14.47 5.06 -0.44
N ASN A 404 13.85 4.64 0.65
CA ASN A 404 12.86 5.42 1.37
C ASN A 404 13.04 5.24 2.88
N PRO A 405 13.58 6.25 3.60
CA PRO A 405 13.85 6.17 5.04
C PRO A 405 12.61 5.91 5.91
N ASN A 406 11.40 6.08 5.37
CA ASN A 406 10.16 5.70 6.04
C ASN A 406 9.95 4.18 6.09
N TYR A 407 10.68 3.40 5.28
CA TYR A 407 10.65 1.94 5.26
C TYR A 407 11.68 1.36 6.25
N VAL A 408 11.52 1.73 7.51
CA VAL A 408 12.42 1.32 8.59
C VAL A 408 12.59 -0.20 8.62
N GLY A 409 13.84 -0.67 8.45
CA GLY A 409 14.17 -2.08 8.36
C GLY A 409 13.58 -2.82 7.15
N GLY A 410 13.09 -2.09 6.12
CA GLY A 410 12.45 -2.64 4.93
C GLY A 410 10.93 -2.88 5.06
N ASP A 411 10.30 -2.37 6.13
CA ASP A 411 8.85 -2.41 6.33
C ASP A 411 8.13 -1.42 5.41
N ILE A 412 7.68 -1.88 4.24
CA ILE A 412 6.98 -1.04 3.24
C ILE A 412 5.55 -0.66 3.64
N VAL A 413 4.95 -1.37 4.60
CA VAL A 413 3.61 -1.04 5.11
C VAL A 413 3.67 -0.05 6.29
N THR A 414 4.88 0.42 6.63
CA THR A 414 5.14 1.51 7.57
C THR A 414 4.47 1.34 8.93
N GLY A 415 4.60 0.15 9.50
CA GLY A 415 4.18 -0.15 10.86
C GLY A 415 3.48 -1.49 11.03
N ALA A 416 3.73 -2.13 12.15
CA ALA A 416 3.08 -3.38 12.53
C ALA A 416 1.56 -3.19 12.63
N LYS A 417 0.82 -4.10 12.02
CA LYS A 417 -0.65 -4.05 11.96
C LYS A 417 -1.31 -4.75 13.16
N ASP A 418 -0.71 -4.61 14.35
CA ASP A 418 -1.37 -5.09 15.57
C ASP A 418 -2.59 -4.23 15.94
N ILE A 419 -3.46 -4.80 16.76
CA ILE A 419 -4.74 -4.19 17.14
C ILE A 419 -4.58 -2.76 17.71
N ARG A 420 -3.51 -2.52 18.47
CA ARG A 420 -3.25 -1.21 19.08
C ARG A 420 -2.92 -0.17 18.02
N GLN A 421 -2.01 -0.49 17.07
CA GLN A 421 -1.59 0.46 16.04
C GLN A 421 -2.67 0.65 14.97
N LEU A 422 -3.44 -0.39 14.63
CA LEU A 422 -4.57 -0.27 13.72
C LEU A 422 -5.70 0.62 14.27
N VAL A 423 -6.00 0.51 15.57
CA VAL A 423 -7.13 1.23 16.19
C VAL A 423 -6.74 2.67 16.57
N PHE A 424 -5.56 2.84 17.17
CA PHE A 424 -5.17 4.12 17.77
C PHE A 424 -4.14 4.90 16.93
N GLY A 425 -3.60 4.31 15.84
CA GLY A 425 -2.55 4.93 15.02
C GLY A 425 -1.19 4.92 15.70
N PRO A 426 -0.29 5.90 15.41
CA PRO A 426 1.11 5.81 15.85
C PRO A 426 1.26 5.87 17.37
N ARG A 427 0.26 6.36 18.08
CA ARG A 427 0.19 6.42 19.54
C ARG A 427 -1.26 6.34 20.02
N THR A 428 -1.49 5.93 21.26
CA THR A 428 -2.84 5.86 21.85
C THR A 428 -3.42 7.27 22.00
N THR A 429 -4.33 7.68 21.10
CA THR A 429 -4.96 8.99 21.06
C THR A 429 -6.20 8.99 20.17
N LEU A 430 -7.14 9.88 20.42
CA LEU A 430 -8.27 10.16 19.52
C LEU A 430 -7.92 11.20 18.44
N SER A 431 -6.71 11.77 18.47
CA SER A 431 -6.23 12.75 17.51
C SER A 431 -4.88 12.29 16.92
N PRO A 432 -4.85 11.22 16.10
CA PRO A 432 -3.61 10.56 15.69
C PRO A 432 -2.69 11.44 14.84
N TYR A 433 -3.23 12.44 14.16
CA TYR A 433 -2.46 13.35 13.29
C TYR A 433 -1.77 14.49 14.06
N ARG A 434 -2.28 14.91 15.24
CA ARG A 434 -1.74 16.06 15.98
C ARG A 434 -0.47 15.66 16.74
N LEU A 435 0.59 16.46 16.62
CA LEU A 435 1.86 16.24 17.35
C LEU A 435 1.89 16.89 18.73
N GLY A 436 0.83 17.64 19.12
CA GLY A 436 0.77 18.31 20.41
C GLY A 436 1.57 19.64 20.45
N VAL A 437 2.23 19.99 19.37
CA VAL A 437 2.81 21.31 19.11
C VAL A 437 1.80 22.07 18.24
N PRO A 438 1.47 23.34 18.56
CA PRO A 438 0.56 24.14 17.75
C PRO A 438 0.97 24.15 16.28
N GLY A 439 0.02 23.95 15.37
CA GLY A 439 0.27 23.95 13.92
C GLY A 439 1.03 22.73 13.36
N MET A 440 1.45 21.74 14.17
CA MET A 440 2.24 20.59 13.70
C MET A 440 1.45 19.28 13.65
N TYR A 441 1.58 18.57 12.52
CA TYR A 441 0.81 17.35 12.21
C TYR A 441 1.69 16.25 11.63
N LEU A 442 1.37 15.00 11.96
CA LEU A 442 1.86 13.80 11.27
C LEU A 442 0.82 13.39 10.22
N CYS A 443 1.24 13.22 8.97
CA CYS A 443 0.35 12.84 7.86
C CYS A 443 0.79 11.59 7.10
N SER A 444 1.80 10.89 7.59
CA SER A 444 2.34 9.69 6.94
C SER A 444 1.45 8.46 7.09
N ALA A 445 1.79 7.41 6.36
CA ALA A 445 1.15 6.10 6.42
C ALA A 445 1.21 5.41 7.81
N ALA A 446 1.97 5.96 8.75
CA ALA A 446 1.92 5.56 10.16
C ALA A 446 0.63 6.01 10.87
N THR A 447 -0.13 6.94 10.29
CA THR A 447 -1.43 7.41 10.80
C THR A 447 -2.60 6.68 10.11
N PRO A 448 -3.80 6.62 10.71
CA PRO A 448 -4.97 6.06 10.03
C PRO A 448 -5.27 6.75 8.68
N PRO A 449 -5.74 6.01 7.68
CA PRO A 449 -6.08 4.59 7.66
C PRO A 449 -4.89 3.66 7.53
N GLY A 450 -3.68 4.16 7.33
CA GLY A 450 -2.48 3.37 7.14
C GLY A 450 -1.87 3.48 5.73
N PRO A 451 -1.10 2.48 5.28
CA PRO A 451 -0.40 2.51 4.00
C PRO A 451 -1.33 2.43 2.79
N GLY A 452 -0.84 2.95 1.68
CA GLY A 452 -1.49 2.98 0.38
C GLY A 452 -1.35 4.34 -0.30
N ALA A 453 -1.45 4.35 -1.64
CA ALA A 453 -1.37 5.57 -2.44
C ALA A 453 -2.70 6.37 -2.47
N HIS A 454 -3.54 6.21 -1.45
CA HIS A 454 -4.86 6.82 -1.36
C HIS A 454 -4.88 8.26 -0.84
N GLY A 455 -3.76 8.79 -0.32
CA GLY A 455 -3.63 10.18 0.17
C GLY A 455 -4.45 10.55 1.42
N MET A 456 -5.18 9.60 2.00
CA MET A 456 -6.14 9.88 3.08
C MET A 456 -5.50 10.26 4.41
N CYS A 457 -4.30 9.76 4.72
CA CYS A 457 -3.59 10.22 5.92
C CYS A 457 -3.29 11.71 5.81
N GLY A 458 -2.85 12.15 4.61
CA GLY A 458 -2.63 13.56 4.27
C GLY A 458 -3.92 14.39 4.35
N ALA A 459 -5.00 13.93 3.74
CA ALA A 459 -6.29 14.61 3.74
C ALA A 459 -6.87 14.79 5.15
N ASN A 460 -6.78 13.77 5.99
CA ASN A 460 -7.26 13.87 7.37
C ASN A 460 -6.39 14.84 8.19
N ALA A 461 -5.07 14.85 7.98
CA ALA A 461 -4.16 15.80 8.65
C ALA A 461 -4.39 17.24 8.16
N SER A 462 -4.51 17.47 6.84
CA SER A 462 -4.77 18.78 6.24
C SER A 462 -6.09 19.38 6.71
N SER A 463 -7.15 18.57 6.84
CA SER A 463 -8.41 18.99 7.45
C SER A 463 -8.23 19.49 8.88
N GLY A 464 -7.32 18.88 9.65
CA GLY A 464 -6.94 19.35 10.98
C GLY A 464 -6.20 20.67 10.96
N ALA A 465 -5.28 20.83 10.00
CA ALA A 465 -4.50 22.06 9.79
C ALA A 465 -5.38 23.22 9.37
N LEU A 466 -6.32 23.02 8.44
CA LEU A 466 -7.28 24.06 7.99
C LEU A 466 -8.15 24.56 9.16
N ARG A 467 -8.65 23.66 10.01
CA ARG A 467 -9.39 24.05 11.23
C ARG A 467 -8.53 24.82 12.24
N TYR A 468 -7.23 24.58 12.27
CA TYR A 468 -6.32 25.37 13.11
C TYR A 468 -6.12 26.77 12.54
N LEU A 469 -5.85 26.88 11.23
CA LEU A 469 -5.67 28.17 10.53
C LEU A 469 -6.91 29.06 10.65
N SER A 470 -8.12 28.51 10.48
CA SER A 470 -9.37 29.28 10.58
C SER A 470 -9.69 29.81 11.99
N ARG A 471 -8.99 29.36 13.03
CA ARG A 471 -9.14 29.85 14.40
C ARG A 471 -8.08 30.87 14.79
N ALA A 472 -7.01 30.94 14.01
CA ALA A 472 -5.89 31.85 14.23
C ALA A 472 -6.05 33.18 13.46
N THR A 473 -6.96 33.18 12.49
CA THR A 473 -7.46 34.37 11.78
C THR A 473 -8.70 34.92 12.49
#